data_518d1fd143647aa52eb45df45f528b31
#
_entry.id   518d1fd143647aa52eb45df45f528b31
#
_cell.length_a   1.000
_cell.length_b   1.000
_cell.length_c   1.000
_cell.angle_alpha   90.00
_cell.angle_beta   90.00
_cell.angle_gamma   90.00
#
_symmetry.space_group_name_H-M   'P 1'
#
loop_
_entity.id
_entity.type
_entity.pdbx_description
1 polymer ?
#
loop_
_entity_poly.entity_id
_entity_poly.type
_entity_poly.pdbx_seq_one_letter_code
_entity_poly.pdbx_strand_id
1 'polypeptide(L)'
;MLATQNPTQTKAWAALTAHFAKVKDVTLQQLFAQDAARAPKYTLQWEDFWVDYSKNNWDETTRNLLLQLAQECDLKTSIEKYFTGDKINATEGRAVLHTALRSAEKEILVDGQNVIPEVEEVKAKIKTFSQEIISGKRKGYTGKPFTDVVNIGIGGSDLGPVMVSEALKFYKNHLNIHFISNVDGDHVHEVIKHLNPETTLFVIVSKTFTTQETLSNALTVKKWFLNHAKESDVAKHFVAVSTNLKKIDEFGIASENVFPMWDWVGGRFSLWSAVGLTIALSVGYEHFAALLLGAQKMDQHFRTAPFKENLPVLLALLSVWYTNFYGAETEAIIPYTQYLHRFPAYLQQAIMECNGKYIDHNGQRVSYQTSAIVWGEPGTNAQHAFFQLIHQGTKRIPADFIGFKHSLYGDKDHQDKLMANFLAQTEALMNGKTPEQVRAEGVAEHLVPFKVFEGNKPTTTLLIDKLTPESLGKLIALYEHKIFVQGVLWNIYSYDQWGVELGKQLAGTILKDFSATQPAKHDSSTSQLIERVKSE
;
A
#
# COMPACT_ATOMS: atom_id res chain seq x y z
N MET A 1 -12.22 14.25 -17.09
CA MET A 1 -10.82 13.80 -17.28
C MET A 1 -9.88 14.73 -16.50
N LEU A 2 -8.74 14.22 -16.02
CA LEU A 2 -7.70 15.03 -15.37
C LEU A 2 -7.06 16.01 -16.39
N ALA A 3 -6.38 17.05 -15.89
CA ALA A 3 -5.57 17.92 -16.72
C ALA A 3 -4.42 17.13 -17.38
N THR A 4 -3.97 17.60 -18.54
CA THR A 4 -2.92 16.94 -19.34
C THR A 4 -1.65 17.81 -19.39
N GLN A 5 -1.29 18.38 -18.22
CA GLN A 5 -0.16 19.28 -18.11
C GLN A 5 1.15 18.52 -17.95
N ASN A 6 2.03 18.58 -18.95
CA ASN A 6 3.40 18.08 -18.81
C ASN A 6 4.16 18.94 -17.77
N PRO A 7 4.65 18.39 -16.65
CA PRO A 7 5.28 19.15 -15.58
C PRO A 7 6.53 19.90 -16.04
N THR A 8 7.31 19.34 -16.97
CA THR A 8 8.55 19.96 -17.46
C THR A 8 8.32 21.24 -18.28
N GLN A 9 7.08 21.48 -18.73
CA GLN A 9 6.68 22.66 -19.48
C GLN A 9 6.12 23.78 -18.57
N THR A 10 6.02 23.54 -17.27
CA THR A 10 5.55 24.54 -16.32
C THR A 10 6.63 25.54 -15.95
N LYS A 11 6.23 26.75 -15.57
CA LYS A 11 7.15 27.79 -15.07
C LYS A 11 7.79 27.34 -13.75
N ALA A 12 7.02 26.67 -12.91
CA ALA A 12 7.49 26.14 -11.64
C ALA A 12 8.61 25.12 -11.83
N TRP A 13 8.51 24.19 -12.79
CA TRP A 13 9.56 23.21 -13.07
C TRP A 13 10.86 23.87 -13.54
N ALA A 14 10.76 24.83 -14.45
CA ALA A 14 11.93 25.58 -14.92
C ALA A 14 12.60 26.34 -13.75
N ALA A 15 11.81 26.98 -12.89
CA ALA A 15 12.31 27.67 -11.70
C ALA A 15 12.93 26.69 -10.68
N LEU A 16 12.31 25.51 -10.46
CA LEU A 16 12.86 24.44 -9.61
C LEU A 16 14.21 23.94 -10.14
N THR A 17 14.33 23.73 -11.46
CA THR A 17 15.60 23.33 -12.09
C THR A 17 16.71 24.37 -11.87
N ALA A 18 16.39 25.64 -12.07
CA ALA A 18 17.34 26.72 -11.83
C ALA A 18 17.69 26.88 -10.33
N HIS A 19 16.73 26.69 -9.44
CA HIS A 19 16.93 26.72 -8.00
C HIS A 19 17.74 25.51 -7.50
N PHE A 20 17.44 24.32 -8.00
CA PHE A 20 18.18 23.09 -7.66
C PHE A 20 19.68 23.22 -7.92
N ALA A 21 20.07 23.82 -9.05
CA ALA A 21 21.48 24.08 -9.37
C ALA A 21 22.22 24.89 -8.29
N LYS A 22 21.48 25.70 -7.51
CA LYS A 22 22.04 26.53 -6.43
C LYS A 22 22.06 25.83 -5.08
N VAL A 23 21.11 24.90 -4.83
CA VAL A 23 20.90 24.33 -3.49
C VAL A 23 21.26 22.86 -3.37
N LYS A 24 21.57 22.16 -4.48
CA LYS A 24 21.84 20.71 -4.50
C LYS A 24 22.95 20.26 -3.55
N ASP A 25 23.92 21.14 -3.29
CA ASP A 25 25.10 20.88 -2.44
C ASP A 25 24.92 21.42 -1.00
N VAL A 26 23.78 22.09 -0.70
CA VAL A 26 23.47 22.56 0.66
C VAL A 26 23.07 21.36 1.52
N THR A 27 23.80 21.17 2.61
CA THR A 27 23.57 20.04 3.52
C THR A 27 22.46 20.32 4.54
N LEU A 28 21.89 19.25 5.11
CA LEU A 28 20.91 19.35 6.20
C LEU A 28 21.49 20.09 7.40
N GLN A 29 22.75 19.83 7.76
CA GLN A 29 23.43 20.50 8.86
C GLN A 29 23.50 22.02 8.62
N GLN A 30 23.81 22.45 7.39
CA GLN A 30 23.82 23.87 7.01
C GLN A 30 22.42 24.49 7.10
N LEU A 31 21.38 23.77 6.63
CA LEU A 31 20.00 24.26 6.69
C LEU A 31 19.53 24.44 8.15
N PHE A 32 19.89 23.54 9.06
CA PHE A 32 19.60 23.70 10.48
C PHE A 32 20.41 24.79 11.16
N ALA A 33 21.70 24.97 10.78
CA ALA A 33 22.54 26.04 11.30
C ALA A 33 22.07 27.43 10.88
N GLN A 34 21.51 27.56 9.68
CA GLN A 34 20.98 28.81 9.13
C GLN A 34 19.63 29.23 9.72
N ASP A 35 18.84 28.26 10.21
CA ASP A 35 17.49 28.51 10.73
C ASP A 35 17.22 27.67 11.97
N ALA A 36 17.41 28.30 13.14
CA ALA A 36 17.12 27.64 14.44
C ALA A 36 15.62 27.28 14.62
N ALA A 37 14.72 27.91 13.85
CA ALA A 37 13.29 27.60 13.85
C ALA A 37 12.89 26.59 12.76
N ARG A 38 13.85 25.93 12.10
CA ARG A 38 13.59 25.01 11.00
C ARG A 38 12.64 23.87 11.38
N ALA A 39 12.88 23.21 12.51
CA ALA A 39 12.02 22.10 12.92
C ALA A 39 10.54 22.51 13.05
N PRO A 40 10.15 23.54 13.83
CA PRO A 40 8.75 23.96 13.89
C PRO A 40 8.17 24.48 12.57
N LYS A 41 8.99 25.07 11.67
CA LYS A 41 8.52 25.52 10.34
C LYS A 41 8.17 24.37 9.39
N TYR A 42 8.80 23.23 9.57
CA TYR A 42 8.65 22.04 8.72
C TYR A 42 8.09 20.87 9.50
N THR A 43 7.20 21.15 10.43
CA THR A 43 6.41 20.17 11.18
C THR A 43 4.93 20.53 11.07
N LEU A 44 4.10 19.52 10.81
CA LEU A 44 2.66 19.65 10.88
C LEU A 44 2.12 18.69 11.93
N GLN A 45 1.21 19.18 12.76
CA GLN A 45 0.37 18.39 13.62
C GLN A 45 -1.05 18.37 13.07
N TRP A 46 -1.58 17.16 12.87
CA TRP A 46 -2.95 16.96 12.46
C TRP A 46 -3.54 15.77 13.24
N GLU A 47 -4.54 16.06 14.07
CA GLU A 47 -5.11 15.10 15.03
C GLU A 47 -4.01 14.40 15.85
N ASP A 48 -3.89 13.08 15.75
CA ASP A 48 -2.90 12.24 16.42
C ASP A 48 -1.60 12.03 15.62
N PHE A 49 -1.43 12.75 14.49
CA PHE A 49 -0.23 12.71 13.65
C PHE A 49 0.65 13.93 13.88
N TRP A 50 1.92 13.70 14.18
CA TRP A 50 3.00 14.66 14.20
C TRP A 50 3.96 14.32 13.08
N VAL A 51 4.00 15.15 12.02
CA VAL A 51 4.80 14.88 10.84
C VAL A 51 5.90 15.93 10.73
N ASP A 52 7.14 15.50 11.01
CA ASP A 52 8.34 16.31 10.87
C ASP A 52 9.06 15.98 9.57
N TYR A 53 9.04 16.91 8.64
CA TYR A 53 9.74 16.85 7.37
C TYR A 53 10.90 17.88 7.29
N SER A 54 11.39 18.37 8.45
CA SER A 54 12.49 19.32 8.55
C SER A 54 13.82 18.74 8.09
N LYS A 55 14.03 17.43 8.25
CA LYS A 55 15.24 16.71 7.84
C LYS A 55 15.22 16.32 6.35
N ASN A 56 14.72 17.22 5.48
CA ASN A 56 14.74 17.10 4.03
C ASN A 56 15.54 18.24 3.39
N ASN A 57 16.24 17.95 2.29
CA ASN A 57 17.07 18.92 1.56
C ASN A 57 16.22 19.90 0.73
N TRP A 58 15.39 20.69 1.39
CA TRP A 58 14.61 21.75 0.78
C TRP A 58 14.56 22.98 1.69
N ASP A 59 14.46 24.13 1.09
CA ASP A 59 14.25 25.41 1.76
C ASP A 59 12.84 25.96 1.47
N GLU A 60 12.56 27.16 1.94
CA GLU A 60 11.27 27.80 1.73
C GLU A 60 11.00 28.08 0.25
N THR A 61 12.04 28.45 -0.52
CA THR A 61 11.92 28.69 -1.97
C THR A 61 11.57 27.39 -2.68
N THR A 62 12.26 26.29 -2.39
CA THR A 62 11.94 24.96 -2.93
C THR A 62 10.49 24.58 -2.65
N ARG A 63 10.05 24.71 -1.37
CA ARG A 63 8.68 24.40 -0.97
C ARG A 63 7.66 25.22 -1.75
N ASN A 64 7.87 26.53 -1.86
CA ASN A 64 6.96 27.43 -2.56
C ASN A 64 6.89 27.12 -4.07
N LEU A 65 8.01 26.80 -4.70
CA LEU A 65 8.05 26.39 -6.11
C LEU A 65 7.36 25.05 -6.36
N LEU A 66 7.50 24.08 -5.44
CA LEU A 66 6.79 22.80 -5.51
C LEU A 66 5.27 22.97 -5.31
N LEU A 67 4.86 23.88 -4.41
CA LEU A 67 3.45 24.25 -4.26
C LEU A 67 2.89 24.93 -5.52
N GLN A 68 3.70 25.78 -6.17
CA GLN A 68 3.36 26.38 -7.46
C GLN A 68 3.24 25.31 -8.55
N LEU A 69 4.14 24.32 -8.60
CA LEU A 69 4.04 23.18 -9.53
C LEU A 69 2.71 22.46 -9.37
N ALA A 70 2.28 22.19 -8.12
CA ALA A 70 0.99 21.56 -7.84
C ALA A 70 -0.19 22.40 -8.37
N GLN A 71 -0.11 23.73 -8.27
CA GLN A 71 -1.13 24.63 -8.83
C GLN A 71 -1.11 24.63 -10.37
N GLU A 72 0.06 24.69 -10.99
CA GLU A 72 0.21 24.71 -12.45
C GLU A 72 -0.20 23.36 -13.07
N CYS A 73 -0.11 22.24 -12.33
CA CYS A 73 -0.63 20.93 -12.71
C CYS A 73 -2.12 20.72 -12.39
N ASP A 74 -2.85 21.78 -12.01
CA ASP A 74 -4.29 21.75 -11.70
C ASP A 74 -4.68 20.70 -10.65
N LEU A 75 -3.85 20.56 -9.61
CA LEU A 75 -4.07 19.56 -8.56
C LEU A 75 -5.41 19.79 -7.83
N LYS A 76 -5.83 21.03 -7.62
CA LYS A 76 -7.07 21.32 -6.89
C LYS A 76 -8.30 20.76 -7.60
N THR A 77 -8.44 21.03 -8.90
CA THR A 77 -9.55 20.46 -9.72
C THR A 77 -9.44 18.94 -9.81
N SER A 78 -8.21 18.42 -9.89
CA SER A 78 -7.97 16.97 -9.93
C SER A 78 -8.43 16.28 -8.65
N ILE A 79 -8.21 16.89 -7.48
CA ILE A 79 -8.72 16.39 -6.19
C ILE A 79 -10.25 16.34 -6.21
N GLU A 80 -10.95 17.39 -6.66
CA GLU A 80 -12.41 17.35 -6.71
C GLU A 80 -12.92 16.22 -7.62
N LYS A 81 -12.33 16.05 -8.81
CA LYS A 81 -12.69 14.94 -9.71
C LYS A 81 -12.46 13.55 -9.12
N TYR A 82 -11.48 13.41 -8.26
CA TYR A 82 -11.19 12.15 -7.55
C TYR A 82 -12.30 11.76 -6.56
N PHE A 83 -13.07 12.74 -6.03
CA PHE A 83 -14.16 12.51 -5.09
C PHE A 83 -15.56 12.51 -5.70
N THR A 84 -15.73 12.97 -6.95
CA THR A 84 -17.05 13.26 -7.53
C THR A 84 -17.52 12.25 -8.59
N GLY A 85 -16.83 11.14 -8.78
CA GLY A 85 -17.25 10.11 -9.75
C GLY A 85 -16.82 10.36 -11.19
N ASP A 86 -16.01 11.37 -11.44
CA ASP A 86 -15.38 11.57 -12.74
C ASP A 86 -14.57 10.35 -13.16
N LYS A 87 -14.62 9.99 -14.47
CA LYS A 87 -13.85 8.89 -15.03
C LYS A 87 -12.39 9.27 -15.21
N ILE A 88 -11.68 9.43 -14.09
CA ILE A 88 -10.27 9.83 -14.07
C ILE A 88 -9.30 8.70 -14.46
N ASN A 89 -9.73 7.44 -14.42
CA ASN A 89 -9.03 6.31 -15.05
C ASN A 89 -9.49 6.21 -16.52
N ALA A 90 -8.96 7.09 -17.35
CA ALA A 90 -9.43 7.28 -18.72
C ALA A 90 -9.10 6.08 -19.63
N THR A 91 -8.00 5.37 -19.41
CA THR A 91 -7.58 4.22 -20.23
C THR A 91 -8.53 3.02 -20.09
N GLU A 92 -9.26 2.92 -18.98
CA GLU A 92 -10.30 1.91 -18.76
C GLU A 92 -11.72 2.51 -18.76
N GLY A 93 -11.87 3.83 -18.89
CA GLY A 93 -13.16 4.53 -18.89
C GLY A 93 -13.93 4.48 -17.57
N ARG A 94 -13.21 4.41 -16.43
CA ARG A 94 -13.78 4.19 -15.11
C ARG A 94 -13.55 5.38 -14.16
N ALA A 95 -14.48 5.57 -13.24
CA ALA A 95 -14.25 6.38 -12.05
C ALA A 95 -13.26 5.68 -11.10
N VAL A 96 -12.71 6.43 -10.16
CA VAL A 96 -11.83 5.92 -9.09
C VAL A 96 -12.40 6.40 -7.76
N LEU A 97 -13.17 5.53 -7.11
CA LEU A 97 -14.00 5.92 -5.97
C LEU A 97 -13.87 4.99 -4.75
N HIS A 98 -12.68 4.44 -4.52
CA HIS A 98 -12.46 3.74 -3.24
C HIS A 98 -12.74 4.66 -2.03
N THR A 99 -12.68 5.99 -2.20
CA THR A 99 -13.10 6.98 -1.20
C THR A 99 -14.59 6.93 -0.88
N ALA A 100 -15.46 6.57 -1.84
CA ALA A 100 -16.90 6.41 -1.60
C ALA A 100 -17.23 5.28 -0.60
N LEU A 101 -16.37 4.26 -0.52
CA LEU A 101 -16.55 3.13 0.42
C LEU A 101 -16.50 3.55 1.89
N ARG A 102 -15.95 4.72 2.18
CA ARG A 102 -15.77 5.27 3.52
C ARG A 102 -16.31 6.71 3.65
N SER A 103 -17.03 7.19 2.64
CA SER A 103 -17.57 8.56 2.61
C SER A 103 -18.72 8.75 3.59
N ALA A 104 -18.88 9.98 4.10
CA ALA A 104 -20.06 10.45 4.82
C ALA A 104 -21.09 11.12 3.90
N GLU A 105 -20.77 11.30 2.63
CA GLU A 105 -21.69 11.88 1.65
C GLU A 105 -22.90 10.96 1.45
N LYS A 106 -24.06 11.57 1.24
CA LYS A 106 -25.29 10.81 0.98
C LYS A 106 -25.48 10.45 -0.50
N GLU A 107 -24.76 11.14 -1.35
CA GLU A 107 -24.83 10.97 -2.78
C GLU A 107 -23.46 11.15 -3.43
N ILE A 108 -23.05 10.16 -4.19
CA ILE A 108 -21.92 10.23 -5.12
C ILE A 108 -22.38 9.53 -6.40
N LEU A 109 -22.33 10.25 -7.53
CA LEU A 109 -22.88 9.76 -8.79
C LEU A 109 -21.80 9.14 -9.68
N VAL A 110 -22.05 7.94 -10.17
CA VAL A 110 -21.28 7.29 -11.25
C VAL A 110 -22.26 6.98 -12.38
N ASP A 111 -22.04 7.53 -13.56
CA ASP A 111 -22.95 7.39 -14.72
C ASP A 111 -24.41 7.75 -14.37
N GLY A 112 -24.62 8.73 -13.50
CA GLY A 112 -25.92 9.20 -13.08
C GLY A 112 -26.59 8.34 -11.98
N GLN A 113 -25.94 7.30 -11.48
CA GLN A 113 -26.43 6.45 -10.39
C GLN A 113 -25.72 6.78 -9.09
N ASN A 114 -26.47 6.93 -8.01
CA ASN A 114 -25.91 7.11 -6.67
C ASN A 114 -25.39 5.79 -6.13
N VAL A 115 -24.06 5.70 -5.91
CA VAL A 115 -23.40 4.47 -5.44
C VAL A 115 -23.47 4.26 -3.92
N ILE A 116 -23.80 5.28 -3.15
CA ILE A 116 -23.77 5.23 -1.67
C ILE A 116 -24.76 4.21 -1.09
N PRO A 117 -26.03 4.10 -1.55
CA PRO A 117 -26.96 3.11 -1.00
C PRO A 117 -26.43 1.67 -1.10
N GLU A 118 -25.85 1.27 -2.23
CA GLU A 118 -25.27 -0.06 -2.40
C GLU A 118 -24.06 -0.28 -1.49
N VAL A 119 -23.22 0.74 -1.31
CA VAL A 119 -22.08 0.69 -0.38
C VAL A 119 -22.55 0.43 1.05
N GLU A 120 -23.58 1.14 1.50
CA GLU A 120 -24.14 0.97 2.85
C GLU A 120 -24.81 -0.40 3.04
N GLU A 121 -25.48 -0.92 2.02
CA GLU A 121 -26.04 -2.27 2.04
C GLU A 121 -24.93 -3.33 2.23
N VAL A 122 -23.84 -3.21 1.47
CA VAL A 122 -22.70 -4.14 1.59
C VAL A 122 -22.03 -4.03 2.96
N LYS A 123 -21.85 -2.82 3.50
CA LYS A 123 -21.33 -2.63 4.87
C LYS A 123 -22.25 -3.30 5.92
N ALA A 124 -23.56 -3.13 5.80
CA ALA A 124 -24.53 -3.76 6.68
C ALA A 124 -24.47 -5.30 6.59
N LYS A 125 -24.30 -5.83 5.37
CA LYS A 125 -24.11 -7.27 5.14
C LYS A 125 -22.81 -7.79 5.77
N ILE A 126 -21.68 -7.08 5.61
CA ILE A 126 -20.40 -7.42 6.26
C ILE A 126 -20.58 -7.44 7.78
N LYS A 127 -21.23 -6.41 8.35
CA LYS A 127 -21.51 -6.33 9.79
C LYS A 127 -22.29 -7.54 10.28
N THR A 128 -23.41 -7.82 9.67
CA THR A 128 -24.28 -8.95 10.07
C THR A 128 -23.54 -10.27 9.94
N PHE A 129 -22.91 -10.51 8.80
CA PHE A 129 -22.21 -11.77 8.54
C PHE A 129 -21.05 -11.98 9.52
N SER A 130 -20.18 -10.99 9.71
CA SER A 130 -19.04 -11.11 10.63
C SER A 130 -19.51 -11.32 12.08
N GLN A 131 -20.54 -10.63 12.52
CA GLN A 131 -21.12 -10.82 13.86
C GLN A 131 -21.70 -12.23 14.03
N GLU A 132 -22.39 -12.79 13.03
CA GLU A 132 -22.92 -14.16 13.09
C GLU A 132 -21.83 -15.22 13.15
N ILE A 133 -20.73 -15.03 12.42
CA ILE A 133 -19.58 -15.95 12.48
C ILE A 133 -18.88 -15.83 13.83
N ILE A 134 -18.52 -14.64 14.27
CA ILE A 134 -17.79 -14.41 15.51
C ILE A 134 -18.60 -14.87 16.74
N SER A 135 -19.91 -14.63 16.76
CA SER A 135 -20.76 -15.08 17.87
C SER A 135 -21.06 -16.60 17.85
N GLY A 136 -20.67 -17.33 16.81
CA GLY A 136 -21.00 -18.75 16.63
C GLY A 136 -22.47 -19.03 16.31
N LYS A 137 -23.26 -17.99 15.94
CA LYS A 137 -24.63 -18.14 15.46
C LYS A 137 -24.66 -18.87 14.12
N ARG A 138 -23.79 -18.47 13.18
CA ARG A 138 -23.56 -19.19 11.92
C ARG A 138 -22.51 -20.28 12.14
N LYS A 139 -22.80 -21.47 11.69
CA LYS A 139 -22.04 -22.69 12.00
C LYS A 139 -21.70 -23.46 10.73
N GLY A 140 -20.64 -24.28 10.81
CA GLY A 140 -20.27 -25.23 9.78
C GLY A 140 -21.29 -26.38 9.61
N TYR A 141 -21.02 -27.27 8.66
CA TYR A 141 -21.94 -28.34 8.27
C TYR A 141 -22.24 -29.34 9.40
N THR A 142 -21.35 -29.49 10.36
CA THR A 142 -21.55 -30.36 11.55
C THR A 142 -22.22 -29.64 12.72
N GLY A 143 -22.58 -28.34 12.57
CA GLY A 143 -23.14 -27.54 13.63
C GLY A 143 -22.12 -26.96 14.63
N LYS A 144 -20.83 -27.13 14.35
CA LYS A 144 -19.73 -26.51 15.13
C LYS A 144 -19.53 -25.04 14.73
N PRO A 145 -19.17 -24.14 15.65
CA PRO A 145 -18.79 -22.77 15.31
C PRO A 145 -17.48 -22.75 14.52
N PHE A 146 -17.25 -21.70 13.73
CA PHE A 146 -16.00 -21.49 13.01
C PHE A 146 -14.88 -21.08 13.97
N THR A 147 -13.68 -21.59 13.71
CA THR A 147 -12.43 -21.27 14.42
C THR A 147 -11.38 -20.66 13.50
N ASP A 148 -11.48 -20.97 12.22
CA ASP A 148 -10.51 -20.61 11.21
C ASP A 148 -11.19 -19.97 10.00
N VAL A 149 -10.55 -18.96 9.43
CA VAL A 149 -10.96 -18.27 8.19
C VAL A 149 -9.79 -18.25 7.24
N VAL A 150 -10.00 -18.70 6.01
CA VAL A 150 -8.99 -18.70 4.96
C VAL A 150 -9.38 -17.71 3.87
N ASN A 151 -8.60 -16.65 3.69
CA ASN A 151 -8.72 -15.72 2.57
C ASN A 151 -7.98 -16.28 1.36
N ILE A 152 -8.68 -16.49 0.25
CA ILE A 152 -8.10 -17.00 -1.00
C ILE A 152 -8.19 -15.86 -2.03
N GLY A 153 -7.06 -15.23 -2.32
CA GLY A 153 -6.99 -14.09 -3.23
C GLY A 153 -5.56 -13.69 -3.50
N ILE A 154 -5.29 -12.93 -4.56
CA ILE A 154 -3.95 -12.48 -4.94
C ILE A 154 -3.92 -10.97 -5.21
N GLY A 155 -2.75 -10.34 -5.09
CA GLY A 155 -2.58 -8.91 -5.30
C GLY A 155 -3.41 -8.08 -4.32
N GLY A 156 -4.27 -7.18 -4.80
CA GLY A 156 -5.12 -6.35 -3.94
C GLY A 156 -6.13 -7.14 -3.10
N SER A 157 -6.48 -8.36 -3.50
CA SER A 157 -7.34 -9.27 -2.75
C SER A 157 -6.63 -9.99 -1.59
N ASP A 158 -5.31 -9.82 -1.47
CA ASP A 158 -4.44 -10.42 -0.44
C ASP A 158 -3.71 -9.34 0.35
N LEU A 159 -2.91 -8.49 -0.31
CA LEU A 159 -1.96 -7.57 0.33
C LEU A 159 -2.61 -6.60 1.31
N GLY A 160 -3.75 -6.00 0.96
CA GLY A 160 -4.50 -5.12 1.87
C GLY A 160 -5.03 -5.88 3.10
N PRO A 161 -5.84 -6.95 2.91
CA PRO A 161 -6.34 -7.75 4.02
C PRO A 161 -5.26 -8.33 4.94
N VAL A 162 -4.17 -8.91 4.41
CA VAL A 162 -3.10 -9.46 5.24
C VAL A 162 -2.37 -8.37 6.02
N MET A 163 -2.07 -7.24 5.37
CA MET A 163 -1.40 -6.12 6.03
C MET A 163 -2.23 -5.58 7.19
N VAL A 164 -3.53 -5.34 6.99
CA VAL A 164 -4.40 -4.81 8.05
C VAL A 164 -4.63 -5.84 9.17
N SER A 165 -4.81 -7.13 8.83
CA SER A 165 -4.98 -8.19 9.83
C SER A 165 -3.74 -8.32 10.73
N GLU A 166 -2.53 -8.24 10.16
CA GLU A 166 -1.28 -8.24 10.93
C GLU A 166 -1.09 -6.94 11.72
N ALA A 167 -1.39 -5.77 11.12
CA ALA A 167 -1.27 -4.48 11.78
C ALA A 167 -2.21 -4.35 12.99
N LEU A 168 -3.39 -4.93 12.91
CA LEU A 168 -4.41 -4.90 13.97
C LEU A 168 -4.48 -6.17 14.80
N LYS A 169 -3.46 -7.00 14.79
CA LYS A 169 -3.41 -8.28 15.51
C LYS A 169 -3.67 -8.16 17.03
N PHE A 170 -3.36 -7.02 17.63
CA PHE A 170 -3.72 -6.72 19.01
C PHE A 170 -5.24 -6.74 19.25
N TYR A 171 -6.03 -6.33 18.27
CA TYR A 171 -7.49 -6.23 18.33
C TYR A 171 -8.22 -7.49 17.85
N LYS A 172 -7.48 -8.54 17.47
CA LYS A 172 -8.08 -9.76 16.92
C LYS A 172 -9.01 -10.44 17.94
N ASN A 173 -10.08 -11.04 17.42
CA ASN A 173 -10.94 -11.94 18.17
C ASN A 173 -10.37 -13.39 18.21
N HIS A 174 -11.21 -14.38 18.51
CA HIS A 174 -10.81 -15.80 18.63
C HIS A 174 -10.56 -16.51 17.28
N LEU A 175 -10.98 -15.92 16.15
CA LEU A 175 -10.81 -16.54 14.84
C LEU A 175 -9.34 -16.47 14.40
N ASN A 176 -8.81 -17.58 13.87
CA ASN A 176 -7.51 -17.60 13.23
C ASN A 176 -7.68 -17.29 11.75
N ILE A 177 -6.91 -16.32 11.27
CA ILE A 177 -6.98 -15.89 9.87
C ILE A 177 -5.78 -16.42 9.11
N HIS A 178 -6.03 -17.06 7.99
CA HIS A 178 -5.03 -17.62 7.09
C HIS A 178 -5.18 -17.00 5.71
N PHE A 179 -4.10 -16.93 4.96
CA PHE A 179 -4.07 -16.36 3.62
C PHE A 179 -3.46 -17.34 2.64
N ILE A 180 -4.12 -17.53 1.49
CA ILE A 180 -3.64 -18.31 0.35
C ILE A 180 -3.66 -17.42 -0.88
N SER A 181 -2.48 -17.06 -1.40
CA SER A 181 -2.35 -16.09 -2.50
C SER A 181 -1.62 -16.65 -3.72
N ASN A 182 -0.43 -17.21 -3.54
CA ASN A 182 0.37 -17.72 -4.64
C ASN A 182 -0.23 -19.00 -5.24
N VAL A 183 -0.06 -19.21 -6.55
CA VAL A 183 -0.46 -20.46 -7.24
C VAL A 183 0.47 -21.65 -6.91
N ASP A 184 1.42 -21.45 -6.03
CA ASP A 184 2.27 -22.48 -5.48
C ASP A 184 1.45 -23.52 -4.68
N GLY A 185 1.40 -24.75 -5.16
CA GLY A 185 0.65 -25.84 -4.52
C GLY A 185 1.13 -26.13 -3.09
N ASP A 186 2.42 -26.03 -2.83
CA ASP A 186 2.98 -26.25 -1.49
C ASP A 186 2.45 -25.21 -0.51
N HIS A 187 2.30 -23.94 -0.92
CA HIS A 187 1.68 -22.89 -0.10
C HIS A 187 0.24 -23.26 0.32
N VAL A 188 -0.57 -23.76 -0.61
CA VAL A 188 -1.96 -24.19 -0.29
C VAL A 188 -1.95 -25.32 0.72
N HIS A 189 -1.16 -26.37 0.46
CA HIS A 189 -1.07 -27.55 1.32
C HIS A 189 -0.52 -27.21 2.71
N GLU A 190 0.49 -26.34 2.81
CA GLU A 190 1.02 -25.89 4.10
C GLU A 190 -0.05 -25.20 4.96
N VAL A 191 -0.96 -24.45 4.36
CA VAL A 191 -2.07 -23.83 5.10
C VAL A 191 -3.12 -24.86 5.51
N ILE A 192 -3.64 -25.65 4.57
CA ILE A 192 -4.81 -26.53 4.83
C ILE A 192 -4.48 -27.76 5.70
N LYS A 193 -3.23 -28.22 5.75
CA LYS A 193 -2.82 -29.41 6.52
C LYS A 193 -3.11 -29.32 8.02
N HIS A 194 -3.21 -28.08 8.56
CA HIS A 194 -3.47 -27.82 9.97
C HIS A 194 -4.92 -27.45 10.28
N LEU A 195 -5.77 -27.34 9.24
CA LEU A 195 -7.15 -26.89 9.39
C LEU A 195 -8.12 -28.05 9.61
N ASN A 196 -9.19 -27.77 10.35
CA ASN A 196 -10.32 -28.68 10.50
C ASN A 196 -11.43 -28.25 9.53
N PRO A 197 -11.80 -29.11 8.54
CA PRO A 197 -12.84 -28.76 7.56
C PRO A 197 -14.21 -28.46 8.19
N GLU A 198 -14.51 -28.98 9.38
CA GLU A 198 -15.78 -28.74 10.07
C GLU A 198 -15.90 -27.31 10.64
N THR A 199 -14.77 -26.64 10.89
CA THR A 199 -14.71 -25.34 11.58
C THR A 199 -13.99 -24.27 10.78
N THR A 200 -13.70 -24.52 9.50
CA THR A 200 -13.00 -23.56 8.62
C THR A 200 -13.96 -22.90 7.63
N LEU A 201 -13.91 -21.57 7.55
CA LEU A 201 -14.61 -20.74 6.58
C LEU A 201 -13.63 -20.31 5.48
N PHE A 202 -14.02 -20.41 4.21
CA PHE A 202 -13.21 -19.99 3.07
C PHE A 202 -13.82 -18.76 2.40
N VAL A 203 -13.03 -17.68 2.27
CA VAL A 203 -13.41 -16.43 1.61
C VAL A 203 -12.65 -16.31 0.30
N ILE A 204 -13.31 -16.56 -0.82
CA ILE A 204 -12.73 -16.48 -2.16
C ILE A 204 -12.89 -15.05 -2.68
N VAL A 205 -11.76 -14.36 -2.87
CA VAL A 205 -11.74 -12.94 -3.27
C VAL A 205 -11.21 -12.81 -4.68
N SER A 206 -12.13 -12.68 -5.65
CA SER A 206 -11.77 -12.50 -7.07
C SER A 206 -12.86 -11.71 -7.79
N LYS A 207 -12.56 -10.49 -8.24
CA LYS A 207 -13.55 -9.58 -8.86
C LYS A 207 -14.32 -10.26 -10.01
N THR A 208 -13.62 -10.96 -10.90
CA THR A 208 -14.21 -11.63 -12.08
C THR A 208 -14.47 -13.12 -11.87
N PHE A 209 -14.04 -13.66 -10.75
CA PHE A 209 -14.05 -15.11 -10.48
C PHE A 209 -13.39 -15.94 -11.62
N THR A 210 -12.28 -15.38 -12.18
CA THR A 210 -11.53 -15.96 -13.30
C THR A 210 -10.02 -15.91 -13.12
N THR A 211 -9.55 -15.26 -12.04
CA THR A 211 -8.12 -15.16 -11.76
C THR A 211 -7.54 -16.55 -11.55
N GLN A 212 -6.57 -16.94 -12.39
CA GLN A 212 -6.03 -18.30 -12.43
C GLN A 212 -5.55 -18.79 -11.07
N GLU A 213 -4.75 -17.99 -10.37
CA GLU A 213 -4.17 -18.32 -9.07
C GLU A 213 -5.28 -18.55 -8.04
N THR A 214 -6.22 -17.61 -7.94
CA THR A 214 -7.32 -17.71 -6.96
C THR A 214 -8.21 -18.92 -7.22
N LEU A 215 -8.56 -19.19 -8.48
CA LEU A 215 -9.40 -20.35 -8.80
C LEU A 215 -8.69 -21.68 -8.61
N SER A 216 -7.41 -21.79 -9.01
CA SER A 216 -6.62 -23.00 -8.78
C SER A 216 -6.55 -23.34 -7.29
N ASN A 217 -6.25 -22.33 -6.46
CA ASN A 217 -6.19 -22.47 -5.02
C ASN A 217 -7.57 -22.84 -4.43
N ALA A 218 -8.63 -22.15 -4.85
CA ALA A 218 -9.99 -22.41 -4.39
C ALA A 218 -10.47 -23.82 -4.74
N LEU A 219 -10.17 -24.31 -5.96
CA LEU A 219 -10.51 -25.67 -6.37
C LEU A 219 -9.72 -26.73 -5.60
N THR A 220 -8.44 -26.50 -5.32
CA THR A 220 -7.62 -27.38 -4.48
C THR A 220 -8.19 -27.48 -3.07
N VAL A 221 -8.55 -26.32 -2.47
CA VAL A 221 -9.18 -26.25 -1.15
C VAL A 221 -10.56 -26.93 -1.16
N LYS A 222 -11.39 -26.68 -2.19
CA LYS A 222 -12.71 -27.34 -2.33
C LYS A 222 -12.56 -28.86 -2.41
N LYS A 223 -11.61 -29.37 -3.22
CA LYS A 223 -11.32 -30.80 -3.31
C LYS A 223 -10.93 -31.39 -1.96
N TRP A 224 -10.05 -30.71 -1.22
CA TRP A 224 -9.67 -31.11 0.14
C TRP A 224 -10.89 -31.13 1.08
N PHE A 225 -11.73 -30.10 1.06
CA PHE A 225 -12.96 -30.02 1.86
C PHE A 225 -13.91 -31.15 1.58
N LEU A 226 -14.12 -31.52 0.30
CA LEU A 226 -15.01 -32.59 -0.14
C LEU A 226 -14.52 -34.00 0.21
N ASN A 227 -13.28 -34.19 0.65
CA ASN A 227 -12.84 -35.43 1.25
C ASN A 227 -13.49 -35.70 2.63
N HIS A 228 -14.11 -34.67 3.24
CA HIS A 228 -14.68 -34.71 4.60
C HIS A 228 -16.16 -34.31 4.64
N ALA A 229 -16.66 -33.66 3.59
CA ALA A 229 -18.00 -33.08 3.52
C ALA A 229 -18.68 -33.38 2.16
N LYS A 230 -19.96 -33.05 2.05
CA LYS A 230 -20.72 -33.22 0.80
C LYS A 230 -20.71 -31.94 -0.03
N GLU A 231 -21.00 -32.03 -1.32
CA GLU A 231 -21.13 -30.88 -2.20
C GLU A 231 -22.15 -29.84 -1.67
N SER A 232 -23.28 -30.29 -1.09
CA SER A 232 -24.28 -29.43 -0.47
C SER A 232 -23.76 -28.62 0.74
N ASP A 233 -22.65 -29.03 1.33
CA ASP A 233 -22.05 -28.35 2.50
C ASP A 233 -21.14 -27.20 2.10
N VAL A 234 -20.74 -27.11 0.83
CA VAL A 234 -19.97 -25.99 0.26
C VAL A 234 -20.69 -24.65 0.55
N ALA A 235 -22.01 -24.61 0.39
CA ALA A 235 -22.83 -23.44 0.66
C ALA A 235 -22.70 -22.89 2.10
N LYS A 236 -22.28 -23.71 3.07
CA LYS A 236 -22.09 -23.29 4.48
C LYS A 236 -20.68 -22.77 4.79
N HIS A 237 -19.68 -23.18 4.01
CA HIS A 237 -18.27 -22.96 4.31
C HIS A 237 -17.57 -22.02 3.33
N PHE A 238 -18.17 -21.74 2.17
CA PHE A 238 -17.55 -20.89 1.16
C PHE A 238 -18.34 -19.60 0.96
N VAL A 239 -17.58 -18.50 0.88
CA VAL A 239 -18.05 -17.14 0.67
C VAL A 239 -17.31 -16.57 -0.53
N ALA A 240 -17.97 -15.80 -1.37
CA ALA A 240 -17.36 -15.13 -2.51
C ALA A 240 -17.43 -13.61 -2.38
N VAL A 241 -16.31 -12.95 -2.66
CA VAL A 241 -16.25 -11.52 -2.91
C VAL A 241 -15.99 -11.33 -4.41
N SER A 242 -17.06 -11.06 -5.18
CA SER A 242 -17.00 -11.09 -6.65
C SER A 242 -18.23 -10.46 -7.31
N THR A 243 -18.13 -10.21 -8.62
CA THR A 243 -19.27 -9.75 -9.47
C THR A 243 -19.85 -10.85 -10.35
N ASN A 244 -19.20 -12.00 -10.48
CA ASN A 244 -19.57 -13.05 -11.44
C ASN A 244 -20.49 -14.12 -10.81
N LEU A 245 -21.78 -13.79 -10.68
CA LEU A 245 -22.77 -14.63 -10.02
C LEU A 245 -22.88 -16.03 -10.65
N LYS A 246 -22.77 -16.14 -11.99
CA LYS A 246 -22.86 -17.43 -12.69
C LYS A 246 -21.76 -18.40 -12.26
N LYS A 247 -20.51 -17.96 -12.26
CA LYS A 247 -19.38 -18.82 -11.87
C LYS A 247 -19.37 -19.14 -10.37
N ILE A 248 -19.90 -18.25 -9.56
CA ILE A 248 -20.06 -18.47 -8.11
C ILE A 248 -21.09 -19.58 -7.84
N ASP A 249 -22.23 -19.54 -8.55
CA ASP A 249 -23.26 -20.59 -8.48
C ASP A 249 -22.72 -21.93 -8.97
N GLU A 250 -22.01 -21.96 -10.11
CA GLU A 250 -21.33 -23.15 -10.63
C GLU A 250 -20.30 -23.73 -9.62
N PHE A 251 -19.70 -22.90 -8.77
CA PHE A 251 -18.80 -23.34 -7.71
C PHE A 251 -19.55 -23.95 -6.51
N GLY A 252 -20.84 -23.67 -6.34
CA GLY A 252 -21.70 -24.15 -5.25
C GLY A 252 -21.79 -23.18 -4.05
N ILE A 253 -21.43 -21.91 -4.23
CA ILE A 253 -21.56 -20.89 -3.18
C ILE A 253 -22.96 -20.31 -3.21
N ALA A 254 -23.64 -20.33 -2.06
CA ALA A 254 -24.98 -19.79 -1.92
C ALA A 254 -25.02 -18.26 -2.15
N SER A 255 -26.08 -17.77 -2.77
CA SER A 255 -26.23 -16.35 -3.14
C SER A 255 -26.18 -15.39 -1.94
N GLU A 256 -26.67 -15.81 -0.78
CA GLU A 256 -26.55 -15.04 0.46
C GLU A 256 -25.09 -14.88 0.95
N ASN A 257 -24.18 -15.74 0.49
CA ASN A 257 -22.76 -15.71 0.80
C ASN A 257 -21.93 -14.96 -0.24
N VAL A 258 -22.57 -14.24 -1.17
CA VAL A 258 -21.88 -13.43 -2.19
C VAL A 258 -21.85 -11.97 -1.76
N PHE A 259 -20.67 -11.38 -1.76
CA PHE A 259 -20.43 -9.96 -1.48
C PHE A 259 -19.99 -9.26 -2.77
N PRO A 260 -20.73 -8.24 -3.24
CA PRO A 260 -20.43 -7.58 -4.50
C PRO A 260 -19.19 -6.68 -4.43
N MET A 261 -18.63 -6.40 -5.59
CA MET A 261 -17.58 -5.42 -5.84
C MET A 261 -18.04 -4.46 -6.94
N TRP A 262 -17.32 -3.36 -7.14
CA TRP A 262 -17.64 -2.35 -8.15
C TRP A 262 -16.45 -2.09 -9.08
N ASP A 263 -16.76 -1.66 -10.30
CA ASP A 263 -15.74 -1.36 -11.32
C ASP A 263 -14.91 -0.13 -10.99
N TRP A 264 -15.50 0.81 -10.28
CA TRP A 264 -14.86 2.04 -9.82
C TRP A 264 -13.93 1.84 -8.59
N VAL A 265 -13.77 0.60 -8.12
CA VAL A 265 -12.80 0.23 -7.09
C VAL A 265 -11.65 -0.55 -7.72
N GLY A 266 -10.46 0.04 -7.74
CA GLY A 266 -9.23 -0.64 -8.15
C GLY A 266 -8.82 -1.74 -7.16
N GLY A 267 -8.24 -2.85 -7.66
CA GLY A 267 -7.84 -4.00 -6.82
C GLY A 267 -6.96 -3.62 -5.63
N ARG A 268 -5.90 -2.84 -5.85
CA ARG A 268 -4.96 -2.40 -4.81
C ARG A 268 -5.52 -1.38 -3.81
N PHE A 269 -6.72 -0.85 -4.09
CA PHE A 269 -7.46 0.05 -3.19
C PHE A 269 -8.74 -0.59 -2.63
N SER A 270 -8.89 -1.92 -2.77
CA SER A 270 -10.16 -2.61 -2.49
C SER A 270 -10.34 -3.02 -1.02
N LEU A 271 -9.34 -2.89 -0.17
CA LEU A 271 -9.43 -3.29 1.25
C LEU A 271 -10.61 -2.64 2.02
N TRP A 272 -11.09 -1.48 1.55
CA TRP A 272 -12.22 -0.74 2.11
C TRP A 272 -13.59 -1.29 1.71
N SER A 273 -13.63 -2.14 0.68
CA SER A 273 -14.84 -2.77 0.11
C SER A 273 -15.18 -4.10 0.81
N ALA A 274 -15.98 -4.92 0.17
CA ALA A 274 -16.25 -6.30 0.59
C ALA A 274 -14.97 -7.17 0.71
N VAL A 275 -13.87 -6.80 0.08
CA VAL A 275 -12.53 -7.41 0.29
C VAL A 275 -12.12 -7.31 1.77
N GLY A 276 -12.56 -6.28 2.48
CA GLY A 276 -12.37 -6.12 3.92
C GLY A 276 -13.20 -7.06 4.82
N LEU A 277 -14.01 -7.96 4.25
CA LEU A 277 -14.74 -8.96 5.03
C LEU A 277 -13.81 -9.78 5.93
N THR A 278 -12.65 -10.19 5.40
CA THR A 278 -11.64 -10.93 6.18
C THR A 278 -11.09 -10.08 7.33
N ILE A 279 -10.93 -8.77 7.15
CA ILE A 279 -10.54 -7.85 8.22
C ILE A 279 -11.64 -7.79 9.29
N ALA A 280 -12.91 -7.63 8.89
CA ALA A 280 -14.04 -7.61 9.81
C ALA A 280 -14.19 -8.94 10.58
N LEU A 281 -13.89 -10.08 9.95
CA LEU A 281 -13.83 -11.38 10.60
C LEU A 281 -12.66 -11.49 11.59
N SER A 282 -11.51 -10.87 11.30
CA SER A 282 -10.32 -10.88 12.15
C SER A 282 -10.49 -10.05 13.43
N VAL A 283 -10.92 -8.79 13.29
CA VAL A 283 -10.91 -7.81 14.37
C VAL A 283 -12.32 -7.40 14.86
N GLY A 284 -13.37 -7.90 14.22
CA GLY A 284 -14.74 -7.45 14.44
C GLY A 284 -15.11 -6.22 13.61
N TYR A 285 -16.41 -6.10 13.30
CA TYR A 285 -16.91 -5.02 12.44
C TYR A 285 -16.65 -3.61 13.00
N GLU A 286 -16.72 -3.45 14.33
CA GLU A 286 -16.52 -2.13 14.95
C GLU A 286 -15.12 -1.58 14.71
N HIS A 287 -14.09 -2.44 14.75
CA HIS A 287 -12.71 -2.05 14.41
C HIS A 287 -12.52 -1.83 12.91
N PHE A 288 -13.20 -2.60 12.07
CA PHE A 288 -13.23 -2.34 10.61
C PHE A 288 -13.90 -1.00 10.31
N ALA A 289 -15.00 -0.67 10.96
CA ALA A 289 -15.66 0.63 10.82
C ALA A 289 -14.78 1.79 11.32
N ALA A 290 -14.03 1.61 12.40
CA ALA A 290 -13.07 2.59 12.88
C ALA A 290 -11.90 2.79 11.89
N LEU A 291 -11.46 1.74 11.21
CA LEU A 291 -10.48 1.83 10.11
C LEU A 291 -11.02 2.70 8.95
N LEU A 292 -12.27 2.46 8.55
CA LEU A 292 -12.95 3.26 7.52
C LEU A 292 -13.07 4.73 7.96
N LEU A 293 -13.45 4.98 9.21
CA LEU A 293 -13.56 6.34 9.77
C LEU A 293 -12.22 7.08 9.75
N GLY A 294 -11.13 6.41 10.10
CA GLY A 294 -9.79 7.00 10.04
C GLY A 294 -9.42 7.44 8.63
N ALA A 295 -9.67 6.58 7.66
CA ALA A 295 -9.43 6.90 6.26
C ALA A 295 -10.32 8.04 5.75
N GLN A 296 -11.61 8.07 6.15
CA GLN A 296 -12.53 9.18 5.85
C GLN A 296 -12.03 10.52 6.38
N LYS A 297 -11.49 10.56 7.60
CA LYS A 297 -10.90 11.79 8.16
C LYS A 297 -9.73 12.30 7.31
N MET A 298 -8.86 11.39 6.85
CA MET A 298 -7.77 11.75 5.95
C MET A 298 -8.28 12.20 4.57
N ASP A 299 -9.35 11.59 4.05
CA ASP A 299 -10.02 12.06 2.83
C ASP A 299 -10.49 13.51 2.96
N GLN A 300 -11.12 13.85 4.09
CA GLN A 300 -11.56 15.20 4.38
C GLN A 300 -10.38 16.17 4.50
N HIS A 301 -9.33 15.80 5.22
CA HIS A 301 -8.09 16.59 5.32
C HIS A 301 -7.49 16.85 3.93
N PHE A 302 -7.36 15.81 3.12
CA PHE A 302 -6.80 15.90 1.77
C PHE A 302 -7.61 16.83 0.87
N ARG A 303 -8.94 16.74 0.91
CA ARG A 303 -9.84 17.54 0.08
C ARG A 303 -9.91 19.01 0.49
N THR A 304 -9.79 19.31 1.80
CA THR A 304 -10.10 20.65 2.32
C THR A 304 -8.91 21.47 2.80
N ALA A 305 -7.81 20.83 3.21
CA ALA A 305 -6.64 21.54 3.73
C ALA A 305 -5.93 22.33 2.62
N PRO A 306 -5.43 23.54 2.91
CA PRO A 306 -4.54 24.25 2.00
C PRO A 306 -3.30 23.42 1.68
N PHE A 307 -2.79 23.43 0.46
CA PHE A 307 -1.67 22.59 0.04
C PHE A 307 -0.44 22.66 0.96
N LYS A 308 -0.15 23.84 1.52
CA LYS A 308 0.98 24.03 2.46
C LYS A 308 0.79 23.33 3.82
N GLU A 309 -0.43 22.90 4.14
CA GLU A 309 -0.83 22.22 5.37
C GLU A 309 -1.41 20.82 5.10
N ASN A 310 -1.41 20.39 3.83
CA ASN A 310 -1.99 19.15 3.37
C ASN A 310 -0.92 18.04 3.37
N LEU A 311 -1.00 17.11 4.32
CA LEU A 311 0.01 16.08 4.52
C LEU A 311 0.28 15.23 3.27
N PRO A 312 -0.73 14.64 2.60
CA PRO A 312 -0.53 13.90 1.34
C PRO A 312 0.18 14.71 0.27
N VAL A 313 -0.20 15.98 0.10
CA VAL A 313 0.40 16.87 -0.89
C VAL A 313 1.87 17.12 -0.59
N LEU A 314 2.21 17.46 0.65
CA LEU A 314 3.60 17.73 1.05
C LEU A 314 4.51 16.51 0.88
N LEU A 315 4.03 15.31 1.27
CA LEU A 315 4.80 14.08 1.09
C LEU A 315 4.99 13.73 -0.40
N ALA A 316 3.98 13.96 -1.24
CA ALA A 316 4.10 13.78 -2.68
C ALA A 316 5.10 14.75 -3.31
N LEU A 317 5.08 16.03 -2.89
CA LEU A 317 6.02 17.05 -3.35
C LEU A 317 7.47 16.70 -2.97
N LEU A 318 7.69 16.16 -1.78
CA LEU A 318 9.01 15.64 -1.37
C LEU A 318 9.47 14.50 -2.28
N SER A 319 8.60 13.53 -2.57
CA SER A 319 8.94 12.42 -3.49
C SER A 319 9.29 12.97 -4.89
N VAL A 320 8.51 13.90 -5.44
CA VAL A 320 8.81 14.54 -6.74
C VAL A 320 10.15 15.28 -6.70
N TRP A 321 10.43 16.00 -5.60
CA TRP A 321 11.71 16.70 -5.42
C TRP A 321 12.90 15.73 -5.46
N TYR A 322 12.83 14.63 -4.72
CA TYR A 322 13.92 13.66 -4.69
C TYR A 322 14.04 12.86 -5.99
N THR A 323 12.93 12.39 -6.54
CA THR A 323 12.94 11.59 -7.77
C THR A 323 13.41 12.39 -8.97
N ASN A 324 12.90 13.61 -9.14
CA ASN A 324 13.09 14.37 -10.39
C ASN A 324 14.28 15.35 -10.36
N PHE A 325 14.69 15.83 -9.20
CA PHE A 325 15.80 16.78 -9.11
C PHE A 325 17.04 16.15 -8.50
N TYR A 326 16.92 15.38 -7.42
CA TYR A 326 18.07 14.64 -6.87
C TYR A 326 18.34 13.29 -7.55
N GLY A 327 17.46 12.81 -8.42
CA GLY A 327 17.63 11.54 -9.10
C GLY A 327 17.53 10.31 -8.19
N ALA A 328 16.80 10.42 -7.07
CA ALA A 328 16.58 9.29 -6.18
C ALA A 328 15.71 8.22 -6.86
N GLU A 329 16.22 7.00 -6.95
CA GLU A 329 15.55 5.87 -7.60
C GLU A 329 14.68 5.07 -6.64
N THR A 330 14.90 5.22 -5.33
CA THR A 330 14.22 4.44 -4.29
C THR A 330 13.72 5.32 -3.15
N GLU A 331 12.68 4.87 -2.47
CA GLU A 331 12.12 5.46 -1.26
C GLU A 331 11.94 4.36 -0.20
N ALA A 332 12.49 4.54 1.00
CA ALA A 332 12.38 3.55 2.07
C ALA A 332 11.25 3.89 3.03
N ILE A 333 10.47 2.87 3.44
CA ILE A 333 9.40 2.98 4.43
C ILE A 333 9.82 2.14 5.65
N ILE A 334 10.08 2.81 6.78
CA ILE A 334 10.69 2.19 7.96
C ILE A 334 9.78 2.36 9.18
N PRO A 335 8.81 1.47 9.38
CA PRO A 335 7.93 1.53 10.54
C PRO A 335 8.65 0.97 11.80
N TYR A 336 8.69 1.77 12.86
CA TYR A 336 9.21 1.33 14.17
C TYR A 336 8.10 0.68 14.99
N THR A 337 7.57 -0.39 14.44
CA THR A 337 6.64 -1.32 15.07
C THR A 337 6.57 -2.62 14.28
N GLN A 338 6.61 -3.76 14.97
CA GLN A 338 6.49 -5.08 14.31
C GLN A 338 5.12 -5.27 13.64
N TYR A 339 4.08 -4.63 14.15
CA TYR A 339 2.73 -4.71 13.59
C TYR A 339 2.66 -4.25 12.11
N LEU A 340 3.50 -3.32 11.69
CA LEU A 340 3.52 -2.82 10.32
C LEU A 340 4.54 -3.51 9.41
N HIS A 341 5.01 -4.73 9.74
CA HIS A 341 5.99 -5.46 8.90
C HIS A 341 5.49 -5.73 7.47
N ARG A 342 4.18 -5.78 7.25
CA ARG A 342 3.59 -5.93 5.91
C ARG A 342 3.29 -4.60 5.21
N PHE A 343 3.43 -3.48 5.89
CA PHE A 343 3.09 -2.16 5.35
C PHE A 343 3.97 -1.75 4.16
N PRO A 344 5.32 -1.93 4.19
CA PRO A 344 6.15 -1.67 3.02
C PRO A 344 5.74 -2.51 1.80
N ALA A 345 5.47 -3.80 1.97
CA ALA A 345 5.02 -4.70 0.89
C ALA A 345 3.66 -4.29 0.30
N TYR A 346 2.72 -3.84 1.15
CA TYR A 346 1.45 -3.27 0.69
C TYR A 346 1.69 -2.00 -0.16
N LEU A 347 2.56 -1.10 0.29
CA LEU A 347 2.90 0.12 -0.44
C LEU A 347 3.67 -0.13 -1.72
N GLN A 348 4.43 -1.23 -1.84
CA GLN A 348 5.06 -1.64 -3.09
C GLN A 348 4.02 -1.77 -4.20
N GLN A 349 2.94 -2.53 -3.97
CA GLN A 349 1.87 -2.63 -4.95
C GLN A 349 1.18 -1.28 -5.15
N ALA A 350 0.78 -0.62 -4.07
CA ALA A 350 0.02 0.62 -4.16
C ALA A 350 0.76 1.71 -4.95
N ILE A 351 2.05 1.92 -4.69
CA ILE A 351 2.85 2.99 -5.31
C ILE A 351 3.37 2.59 -6.69
N MET A 352 4.06 1.42 -6.78
CA MET A 352 4.77 1.07 -8.01
C MET A 352 3.82 0.65 -9.14
N GLU A 353 2.72 -0.04 -8.83
CA GLU A 353 1.70 -0.39 -9.82
C GLU A 353 0.92 0.84 -10.29
N CYS A 354 0.70 1.83 -9.41
CA CYS A 354 0.07 3.10 -9.79
C CYS A 354 0.97 3.96 -10.66
N ASN A 355 2.16 4.25 -10.20
CA ASN A 355 2.98 5.34 -10.73
C ASN A 355 4.21 4.87 -11.52
N GLY A 356 4.46 3.55 -11.61
CA GLY A 356 5.48 2.97 -12.46
C GLY A 356 5.06 3.02 -13.93
N LYS A 357 4.92 4.22 -14.49
CA LYS A 357 4.42 4.48 -15.85
C LYS A 357 5.42 5.33 -16.64
N TYR A 358 5.53 5.06 -17.95
CA TYR A 358 6.39 5.83 -18.84
C TYR A 358 5.63 6.56 -19.95
N ILE A 359 4.28 6.48 -19.93
CA ILE A 359 3.40 7.18 -20.88
C ILE A 359 2.55 8.19 -20.11
N ASP A 360 2.48 9.41 -20.62
CA ASP A 360 1.68 10.50 -20.04
C ASP A 360 0.21 10.44 -20.48
N HIS A 361 -0.61 11.37 -19.95
CA HIS A 361 -2.03 11.50 -20.30
C HIS A 361 -2.28 11.75 -21.81
N ASN A 362 -1.27 12.23 -22.57
CA ASN A 362 -1.36 12.47 -24.01
C ASN A 362 -0.88 11.28 -24.85
N GLY A 363 -0.52 10.16 -24.24
CA GLY A 363 0.04 8.99 -24.92
C GLY A 363 1.50 9.16 -25.34
N GLN A 364 2.22 10.14 -24.78
CA GLN A 364 3.61 10.41 -25.08
C GLN A 364 4.54 9.81 -24.03
N ARG A 365 5.72 9.35 -24.46
CA ARG A 365 6.74 8.89 -23.54
C ARG A 365 7.26 10.07 -22.71
N VAL A 366 7.26 9.92 -21.39
CA VAL A 366 7.80 10.94 -20.49
C VAL A 366 9.33 11.03 -20.58
N SER A 367 9.87 12.22 -20.40
CA SER A 367 11.31 12.51 -20.39
C SER A 367 11.91 12.68 -18.98
N TYR A 368 11.11 12.38 -17.96
CA TYR A 368 11.45 12.47 -16.54
C TYR A 368 11.16 11.15 -15.85
N GLN A 369 11.70 10.98 -14.65
CA GLN A 369 11.42 9.80 -13.84
C GLN A 369 10.01 9.90 -13.22
N THR A 370 9.34 8.76 -13.11
CA THR A 370 8.10 8.59 -12.35
C THR A 370 8.40 7.78 -11.09
N SER A 371 7.51 7.09 -10.52
CA SER A 371 7.62 6.27 -9.31
C SER A 371 9.03 5.89 -8.82
N ALA A 372 9.27 6.00 -7.52
CA ALA A 372 10.44 5.38 -6.89
C ALA A 372 10.17 3.87 -6.64
N ILE A 373 11.24 3.08 -6.54
CA ILE A 373 11.19 1.71 -6.01
C ILE A 373 10.98 1.80 -4.50
N VAL A 374 9.85 1.28 -4.02
CA VAL A 374 9.51 1.29 -2.59
C VAL A 374 9.95 0.00 -1.93
N TRP A 375 10.59 0.13 -0.79
CA TRP A 375 11.06 -1.00 0.02
C TRP A 375 11.16 -0.60 1.50
N GLY A 376 11.34 -1.57 2.37
CA GLY A 376 11.52 -1.28 3.80
C GLY A 376 11.24 -2.49 4.67
N GLU A 377 11.61 -2.34 5.94
CA GLU A 377 11.42 -3.31 7.01
C GLU A 377 11.20 -2.57 8.34
N PRO A 378 10.58 -3.18 9.34
CA PRO A 378 10.46 -2.57 10.65
C PRO A 378 11.82 -2.27 11.30
N GLY A 379 11.97 -1.07 11.86
CA GLY A 379 12.97 -0.84 12.90
C GLY A 379 12.57 -1.59 14.20
N THR A 380 13.52 -2.16 14.91
CA THR A 380 14.99 -2.08 14.80
C THR A 380 15.60 -3.12 13.84
N ASN A 381 14.84 -4.12 13.37
CA ASN A 381 15.33 -5.16 12.45
C ASN A 381 16.04 -4.57 11.22
N ALA A 382 15.45 -3.55 10.61
CA ALA A 382 16.02 -2.83 9.47
C ALA A 382 17.46 -2.36 9.71
N GLN A 383 17.79 -1.92 10.94
CA GLN A 383 19.14 -1.48 11.31
C GLN A 383 20.18 -2.59 11.16
N HIS A 384 19.77 -3.85 11.40
CA HIS A 384 20.60 -5.04 11.30
C HIS A 384 20.56 -5.69 9.91
N ALA A 385 19.79 -5.13 8.96
CA ALA A 385 19.64 -5.66 7.61
C ALA A 385 20.31 -4.77 6.55
N PHE A 386 19.93 -3.49 6.48
CA PHE A 386 20.35 -2.63 5.36
C PHE A 386 20.76 -1.20 5.74
N PHE A 387 20.79 -0.82 7.00
CA PHE A 387 21.19 0.54 7.40
C PHE A 387 22.65 0.86 7.06
N GLN A 388 23.51 -0.15 6.91
CA GLN A 388 24.85 0.03 6.36
C GLN A 388 24.79 0.78 5.01
N LEU A 389 23.87 0.37 4.11
CA LEU A 389 23.68 1.03 2.82
C LEU A 389 23.15 2.45 2.97
N ILE A 390 22.18 2.67 3.87
CA ILE A 390 21.57 3.99 4.05
C ILE A 390 22.60 4.98 4.61
N HIS A 391 23.42 4.57 5.58
CA HIS A 391 24.42 5.43 6.21
C HIS A 391 25.64 5.68 5.33
N GLN A 392 26.27 4.62 4.80
CA GLN A 392 27.56 4.68 4.13
C GLN A 392 27.53 4.28 2.66
N GLY A 393 26.37 3.96 2.10
CA GLY A 393 26.23 3.67 0.67
C GLY A 393 26.24 4.95 -0.17
N THR A 394 26.43 4.75 -1.48
CA THR A 394 26.54 5.81 -2.49
C THR A 394 25.18 6.33 -3.00
N LYS A 395 24.07 5.74 -2.55
CA LYS A 395 22.72 6.11 -3.00
C LYS A 395 22.10 7.15 -2.08
N ARG A 396 21.36 8.10 -2.66
CA ARG A 396 20.45 8.95 -1.90
C ARG A 396 19.11 8.24 -1.75
N ILE A 397 18.73 7.94 -0.52
CA ILE A 397 17.53 7.17 -0.18
C ILE A 397 16.68 8.02 0.75
N PRO A 398 15.69 8.77 0.23
CA PRO A 398 14.66 9.37 1.09
C PRO A 398 13.95 8.27 1.87
N ALA A 399 13.70 8.53 3.16
CA ALA A 399 13.11 7.52 4.03
C ALA A 399 12.00 8.10 4.91
N ASP A 400 10.84 7.44 4.92
CA ASP A 400 9.74 7.71 5.84
C ASP A 400 9.89 6.83 7.08
N PHE A 401 10.17 7.46 8.23
CA PHE A 401 10.25 6.82 9.54
C PHE A 401 8.88 6.95 10.23
N ILE A 402 8.23 5.82 10.52
CA ILE A 402 6.90 5.79 11.13
C ILE A 402 7.01 5.22 12.54
N GLY A 403 6.66 5.99 13.56
CA GLY A 403 6.72 5.59 14.95
C GLY A 403 5.42 5.84 15.70
N PHE A 404 5.21 5.12 16.79
CA PHE A 404 4.06 5.29 17.68
C PHE A 404 4.53 5.65 19.07
N LYS A 405 3.97 6.74 19.63
CA LYS A 405 4.33 7.27 20.94
C LYS A 405 4.02 6.29 22.07
N HIS A 406 2.94 5.55 21.94
CA HIS A 406 2.46 4.61 22.95
C HIS A 406 2.40 3.18 22.41
N SER A 407 2.96 2.22 23.16
CA SER A 407 2.81 0.80 22.87
C SER A 407 1.38 0.32 23.18
N LEU A 408 0.96 -0.78 22.54
CA LEU A 408 -0.36 -1.35 22.77
C LEU A 408 -0.45 -2.09 24.11
N TYR A 409 0.62 -2.77 24.52
CA TYR A 409 0.68 -3.53 25.79
C TYR A 409 1.18 -2.71 26.98
N GLY A 410 1.69 -1.48 26.75
CA GLY A 410 2.13 -0.59 27.82
C GLY A 410 3.52 -0.90 28.40
N ASP A 411 4.31 -1.76 27.74
CA ASP A 411 5.68 -2.05 28.18
C ASP A 411 6.57 -0.83 27.91
N LYS A 412 6.82 -0.06 28.97
CA LYS A 412 7.53 1.21 28.87
C LYS A 412 9.01 1.03 28.54
N ASP A 413 9.69 0.02 29.09
CA ASP A 413 11.13 -0.18 28.87
C ASP A 413 11.42 -0.51 27.40
N HIS A 414 10.63 -1.42 26.80
CA HIS A 414 10.73 -1.73 25.37
C HIS A 414 10.35 -0.53 24.50
N GLN A 415 9.31 0.21 24.86
CA GLN A 415 8.87 1.39 24.13
C GLN A 415 9.93 2.49 24.13
N ASP A 416 10.54 2.79 25.27
CA ASP A 416 11.60 3.79 25.40
C ASP A 416 12.81 3.42 24.54
N LYS A 417 13.24 2.15 24.55
CA LYS A 417 14.33 1.65 23.70
C LYS A 417 14.00 1.75 22.22
N LEU A 418 12.78 1.39 21.82
CA LEU A 418 12.33 1.47 20.44
C LEU A 418 12.32 2.92 19.96
N MET A 419 11.75 3.84 20.75
CA MET A 419 11.69 5.27 20.42
C MET A 419 13.08 5.93 20.45
N ALA A 420 13.96 5.54 21.36
CA ALA A 420 15.35 6.01 21.35
C ALA A 420 16.06 5.64 20.02
N ASN A 421 15.90 4.40 19.55
CA ASN A 421 16.45 3.97 18.26
C ASN A 421 15.81 4.73 17.08
N PHE A 422 14.48 4.88 17.09
CA PHE A 422 13.74 5.63 16.07
C PHE A 422 14.27 7.07 15.92
N LEU A 423 14.46 7.79 17.01
CA LEU A 423 14.95 9.17 17.00
C LEU A 423 16.44 9.23 16.67
N ALA A 424 17.26 8.34 17.27
CA ALA A 424 18.71 8.31 17.05
C ALA A 424 19.07 8.05 15.59
N GLN A 425 18.34 7.18 14.89
CA GLN A 425 18.64 6.90 13.48
C GLN A 425 18.38 8.11 12.58
N THR A 426 17.29 8.84 12.77
CA THR A 426 17.02 10.06 11.99
C THR A 426 18.01 11.17 12.30
N GLU A 427 18.51 11.25 13.55
CA GLU A 427 19.57 12.18 13.94
C GLU A 427 20.92 11.80 13.33
N ALA A 428 21.31 10.54 13.42
CA ALA A 428 22.56 10.04 12.84
C ALA A 428 22.60 10.16 11.33
N LEU A 429 21.49 9.88 10.64
CA LEU A 429 21.36 10.05 9.18
C LEU A 429 21.51 11.52 8.74
N MET A 430 21.02 12.45 9.55
CA MET A 430 21.18 13.88 9.28
C MET A 430 22.62 14.35 9.57
N ASN A 431 23.13 14.07 10.78
CA ASN A 431 24.37 14.67 11.26
C ASN A 431 25.62 13.95 10.74
N GLY A 432 25.58 12.62 10.64
CA GLY A 432 26.78 11.84 10.37
C GLY A 432 27.81 11.91 11.48
N LYS A 433 29.07 11.63 11.15
CA LYS A 433 30.24 11.71 12.03
C LYS A 433 31.46 12.08 11.22
N THR A 434 32.12 13.20 11.55
CA THR A 434 33.25 13.72 10.78
C THR A 434 34.55 12.94 11.05
N PRO A 435 35.57 13.05 10.18
CA PRO A 435 36.89 12.46 10.42
C PRO A 435 37.52 12.94 11.75
N GLU A 436 37.34 14.21 12.11
CA GLU A 436 37.87 14.80 13.35
C GLU A 436 37.22 14.18 14.59
N GLN A 437 35.90 13.97 14.54
CA GLN A 437 35.18 13.28 15.62
C GLN A 437 35.63 11.83 15.76
N VAL A 438 35.84 11.13 14.64
CA VAL A 438 36.34 9.73 14.67
C VAL A 438 37.76 9.66 15.26
N ARG A 439 38.66 10.60 14.90
CA ARG A 439 40.00 10.70 15.48
C ARG A 439 39.97 10.99 16.98
N ALA A 440 39.08 11.87 17.42
CA ALA A 440 38.90 12.23 18.83
C ALA A 440 38.49 11.03 19.70
N GLU A 441 37.90 9.99 19.10
CA GLU A 441 37.57 8.71 19.76
C GLU A 441 38.80 7.76 19.88
N GLY A 442 39.96 8.17 19.45
CA GLY A 442 41.19 7.36 19.51
C GLY A 442 41.27 6.27 18.43
N VAL A 443 40.51 6.41 17.35
CA VAL A 443 40.55 5.47 16.22
C VAL A 443 41.85 5.60 15.47
N ALA A 444 42.50 4.47 15.16
CA ALA A 444 43.74 4.42 14.36
C ALA A 444 43.53 5.04 12.97
N GLU A 445 44.50 5.85 12.48
CA GLU A 445 44.31 6.69 11.27
C GLU A 445 43.88 5.89 10.03
N HIS A 446 44.40 4.69 9.84
CA HIS A 446 44.01 3.83 8.73
C HIS A 446 42.58 3.32 8.77
N LEU A 447 41.91 3.41 9.92
CA LEU A 447 40.50 3.04 10.13
C LEU A 447 39.53 4.25 10.04
N VAL A 448 40.06 5.48 10.15
CA VAL A 448 39.26 6.69 10.16
C VAL A 448 38.30 6.76 8.95
N PRO A 449 38.75 6.54 7.70
CA PRO A 449 37.87 6.64 6.53
C PRO A 449 36.68 5.68 6.57
N PHE A 450 36.83 4.52 7.22
CA PHE A 450 35.77 3.49 7.31
C PHE A 450 34.77 3.76 8.42
N LYS A 451 35.08 4.69 9.35
CA LYS A 451 34.22 5.03 10.49
C LYS A 451 33.59 6.42 10.37
N VAL A 452 33.83 7.11 9.28
CA VAL A 452 33.17 8.38 8.93
C VAL A 452 31.76 8.09 8.43
N PHE A 453 30.82 8.91 8.83
CA PHE A 453 29.46 8.92 8.32
C PHE A 453 29.20 10.30 7.70
N GLU A 454 28.90 10.34 6.41
CA GLU A 454 28.73 11.62 5.69
C GLU A 454 27.54 12.43 6.22
N GLY A 455 26.53 11.78 6.78
CA GLY A 455 25.27 12.43 7.13
C GLY A 455 24.51 12.90 5.89
N ASN A 456 23.71 13.97 6.05
CA ASN A 456 22.96 14.59 4.95
C ASN A 456 22.03 13.61 4.20
N LYS A 457 21.52 12.58 4.91
CA LYS A 457 20.59 11.58 4.40
C LYS A 457 19.17 12.01 4.81
N PRO A 458 18.25 12.21 3.83
CA PRO A 458 16.94 12.80 4.11
C PRO A 458 15.99 11.82 4.79
N THR A 459 15.26 12.31 5.77
CA THR A 459 14.21 11.54 6.46
C THR A 459 12.97 12.40 6.72
N THR A 460 11.80 11.77 6.60
CA THR A 460 10.54 12.29 7.10
C THR A 460 10.09 11.44 8.27
N THR A 461 9.74 12.07 9.39
CA THR A 461 9.32 11.38 10.61
C THR A 461 7.82 11.55 10.80
N LEU A 462 7.09 10.44 10.81
CA LEU A 462 5.67 10.37 11.16
C LEU A 462 5.56 9.76 12.56
N LEU A 463 5.34 10.60 13.58
CA LEU A 463 5.08 10.16 14.93
C LEU A 463 3.57 10.21 15.20
N ILE A 464 2.99 9.04 15.47
CA ILE A 464 1.55 8.85 15.68
C ILE A 464 1.35 8.49 17.16
N ASP A 465 0.27 8.94 17.78
CA ASP A 465 0.06 8.70 19.21
C ASP A 465 0.01 7.19 19.54
N LYS A 466 -0.83 6.44 18.87
CA LYS A 466 -1.00 4.99 19.11
C LYS A 466 -1.49 4.28 17.84
N LEU A 467 -1.09 3.03 17.64
CA LEU A 467 -1.61 2.20 16.55
C LEU A 467 -3.02 1.71 16.93
N THR A 468 -4.02 2.36 16.35
CA THR A 468 -5.44 2.00 16.47
C THR A 468 -5.99 1.70 15.07
N PRO A 469 -7.16 1.06 14.96
CA PRO A 469 -7.83 0.94 13.66
C PRO A 469 -8.00 2.29 12.96
N GLU A 470 -8.38 3.34 13.69
CA GLU A 470 -8.56 4.68 13.14
C GLU A 470 -7.25 5.29 12.66
N SER A 471 -6.17 5.25 13.46
CA SER A 471 -4.88 5.81 13.06
C SER A 471 -4.26 5.04 11.88
N LEU A 472 -4.48 3.72 11.80
CA LEU A 472 -4.07 2.91 10.64
C LEU A 472 -4.85 3.32 9.38
N GLY A 473 -6.15 3.56 9.49
CA GLY A 473 -6.97 4.06 8.39
C GLY A 473 -6.48 5.40 7.86
N LYS A 474 -6.15 6.34 8.75
CA LYS A 474 -5.53 7.64 8.39
C LYS A 474 -4.20 7.44 7.66
N LEU A 475 -3.35 6.55 8.17
CA LEU A 475 -2.02 6.28 7.59
C LEU A 475 -2.12 5.69 6.19
N ILE A 476 -2.99 4.70 5.97
CA ILE A 476 -3.19 4.10 4.66
C ILE A 476 -3.70 5.15 3.67
N ALA A 477 -4.74 5.91 4.02
CA ALA A 477 -5.33 6.93 3.16
C ALA A 477 -4.34 8.08 2.86
N LEU A 478 -3.45 8.43 3.80
CA LEU A 478 -2.35 9.38 3.57
C LEU A 478 -1.51 8.97 2.36
N TYR A 479 -1.09 7.69 2.29
CA TYR A 479 -0.30 7.18 1.17
C TYR A 479 -1.13 7.02 -0.11
N GLU A 480 -2.41 6.63 -0.02
CA GLU A 480 -3.30 6.59 -1.19
C GLU A 480 -3.40 7.97 -1.87
N HIS A 481 -3.56 9.02 -1.08
CA HIS A 481 -3.63 10.39 -1.61
C HIS A 481 -2.26 10.91 -2.07
N LYS A 482 -1.16 10.56 -1.38
CA LYS A 482 0.22 10.81 -1.87
C LYS A 482 0.41 10.24 -3.28
N ILE A 483 -0.03 9.00 -3.52
CA ILE A 483 0.02 8.33 -4.83
C ILE A 483 -0.76 9.11 -5.89
N PHE A 484 -1.98 9.53 -5.57
CA PHE A 484 -2.82 10.33 -6.48
C PHE A 484 -2.14 11.65 -6.86
N VAL A 485 -1.63 12.39 -5.86
CA VAL A 485 -0.92 13.66 -6.11
C VAL A 485 0.30 13.45 -7.00
N GLN A 486 1.11 12.42 -6.74
CA GLN A 486 2.25 12.07 -7.59
C GLN A 486 1.81 11.81 -9.05
N GLY A 487 0.74 11.04 -9.26
CA GLY A 487 0.21 10.76 -10.60
C GLY A 487 -0.22 12.02 -11.36
N VAL A 488 -0.88 12.96 -10.66
CA VAL A 488 -1.27 14.26 -11.24
C VAL A 488 -0.02 15.08 -11.62
N LEU A 489 0.96 15.17 -10.71
CA LEU A 489 2.19 15.93 -10.93
C LEU A 489 3.05 15.34 -12.06
N TRP A 490 3.07 14.02 -12.21
CA TRP A 490 3.77 13.33 -13.30
C TRP A 490 2.93 13.18 -14.57
N ASN A 491 1.70 13.71 -14.58
CA ASN A 491 0.81 13.64 -15.73
C ASN A 491 0.58 12.21 -16.24
N ILE A 492 0.38 11.23 -15.35
CA ILE A 492 0.24 9.79 -15.66
C ILE A 492 -1.06 9.21 -15.11
N TYR A 493 -1.59 8.18 -15.76
CA TYR A 493 -2.76 7.43 -15.27
C TYR A 493 -2.34 6.44 -14.18
N SER A 494 -2.61 6.77 -12.90
CA SER A 494 -2.21 5.96 -11.75
C SER A 494 -3.08 4.72 -11.53
N TYR A 495 -4.26 4.61 -12.12
CA TYR A 495 -5.26 3.63 -11.69
C TYR A 495 -5.48 2.46 -12.65
N ASP A 496 -4.81 2.43 -13.79
CA ASP A 496 -4.67 1.26 -14.65
C ASP A 496 -3.43 0.43 -14.30
N GLN A 497 -3.27 -0.75 -14.93
CA GLN A 497 -2.13 -1.66 -14.70
C GLN A 497 -1.81 -2.50 -15.95
N TRP A 498 -1.75 -1.90 -17.13
CA TRP A 498 -1.48 -2.60 -18.39
C TRP A 498 -0.17 -3.38 -18.40
N GLY A 499 0.83 -2.94 -17.61
CA GLY A 499 2.15 -3.57 -17.50
C GLY A 499 2.14 -5.02 -16.99
N VAL A 500 1.08 -5.48 -16.32
CA VAL A 500 0.98 -6.86 -15.80
C VAL A 500 0.27 -7.82 -16.77
N GLU A 501 -0.27 -7.34 -17.91
CA GLU A 501 -1.12 -8.16 -18.77
C GLU A 501 -0.30 -9.08 -19.71
N LEU A 502 0.83 -8.60 -20.24
CA LEU A 502 1.65 -9.38 -21.17
C LEU A 502 2.15 -10.68 -20.55
N GLY A 503 2.66 -10.62 -19.31
CA GLY A 503 3.14 -11.81 -18.59
C GLY A 503 2.05 -12.88 -18.41
N LYS A 504 0.81 -12.47 -18.11
CA LYS A 504 -0.34 -13.39 -17.99
C LYS A 504 -0.68 -14.07 -19.32
N GLN A 505 -0.66 -13.32 -20.42
CA GLN A 505 -0.90 -13.87 -21.75
C GLN A 505 0.14 -14.91 -22.14
N LEU A 506 1.43 -14.59 -21.93
CA LEU A 506 2.53 -15.52 -22.20
C LEU A 506 2.48 -16.76 -21.29
N ALA A 507 2.18 -16.59 -20.01
CA ALA A 507 2.01 -17.72 -19.09
C ALA A 507 0.90 -18.68 -19.54
N GLY A 508 -0.23 -18.15 -20.04
CA GLY A 508 -1.31 -18.96 -20.61
C GLY A 508 -0.90 -19.72 -21.88
N THR A 509 0.00 -19.16 -22.71
CA THR A 509 0.56 -19.83 -23.87
C THR A 509 1.52 -20.94 -23.45
N ILE A 510 2.49 -20.64 -22.58
CA ILE A 510 3.47 -21.62 -22.08
C ILE A 510 2.79 -22.80 -21.36
N LEU A 511 1.73 -22.51 -20.58
CA LEU A 511 0.98 -23.58 -19.90
C LEU A 511 0.37 -24.59 -20.88
N LYS A 512 -0.12 -24.13 -22.04
CA LYS A 512 -0.61 -25.01 -23.11
C LYS A 512 0.53 -25.81 -23.74
N ASP A 513 1.72 -25.20 -23.88
CA ASP A 513 2.88 -25.84 -24.49
C ASP A 513 3.45 -26.99 -23.65
N PHE A 514 3.18 -27.05 -22.36
CA PHE A 514 3.58 -28.20 -21.52
C PHE A 514 2.91 -29.52 -21.97
N SER A 515 1.74 -29.46 -22.60
CA SER A 515 1.05 -30.63 -23.13
C SER A 515 0.95 -30.67 -24.66
N ALA A 516 1.40 -29.65 -25.37
CA ALA A 516 1.28 -29.56 -26.82
C ALA A 516 2.31 -30.44 -27.52
N THR A 517 1.89 -31.09 -28.62
CA THR A 517 2.78 -31.81 -29.56
C THR A 517 3.55 -30.84 -30.47
N GLN A 518 2.96 -29.66 -30.73
CA GLN A 518 3.58 -28.57 -31.49
C GLN A 518 3.48 -27.29 -30.64
N PRO A 519 4.53 -26.97 -29.84
CA PRO A 519 4.53 -25.80 -28.99
C PRO A 519 4.59 -24.52 -29.84
N ALA A 520 4.13 -23.40 -29.24
CA ALA A 520 4.28 -22.07 -29.83
C ALA A 520 5.78 -21.72 -30.01
N LYS A 521 6.05 -20.75 -30.88
CA LYS A 521 7.42 -20.26 -31.08
C LYS A 521 7.79 -19.31 -29.93
N HIS A 522 8.81 -19.70 -29.16
CA HIS A 522 9.43 -18.87 -28.15
C HIS A 522 10.87 -18.49 -28.55
N ASP A 523 11.50 -17.58 -27.79
CA ASP A 523 12.93 -17.37 -27.88
C ASP A 523 13.70 -18.63 -27.43
N SER A 524 14.97 -18.71 -27.79
CA SER A 524 15.79 -19.90 -27.53
C SER A 524 15.93 -20.22 -26.03
N SER A 525 16.01 -19.20 -25.17
CA SER A 525 16.11 -19.38 -23.72
C SER A 525 14.82 -19.95 -23.15
N THR A 526 13.67 -19.35 -23.46
CA THR A 526 12.35 -19.82 -23.00
C THR A 526 12.09 -21.24 -23.51
N SER A 527 12.37 -21.55 -24.78
CA SER A 527 12.21 -22.90 -25.34
C SER A 527 13.03 -23.94 -24.57
N GLN A 528 14.32 -23.65 -24.30
CA GLN A 528 15.19 -24.55 -23.56
C GLN A 528 14.69 -24.79 -22.12
N LEU A 529 14.21 -23.74 -21.45
CA LEU A 529 13.67 -23.85 -20.09
C LEU A 529 12.36 -24.65 -20.06
N ILE A 530 11.49 -24.49 -21.05
CA ILE A 530 10.26 -25.31 -21.17
C ILE A 530 10.62 -26.79 -21.30
N GLU A 531 11.57 -27.13 -22.17
CA GLU A 531 12.05 -28.53 -22.32
C GLU A 531 12.61 -29.07 -21.00
N ARG A 532 13.38 -28.25 -20.28
CA ARG A 532 13.96 -28.65 -19.00
C ARG A 532 12.91 -28.89 -17.90
N VAL A 533 11.87 -28.05 -17.86
CA VAL A 533 10.75 -28.20 -16.90
C VAL A 533 9.92 -29.44 -17.23
N LYS A 534 9.82 -29.84 -18.51
CA LYS A 534 9.09 -31.04 -18.95
C LYS A 534 9.89 -32.35 -18.77
N SER A 535 11.23 -32.25 -18.68
CA SER A 535 12.07 -33.43 -18.44
C SER A 535 11.96 -33.87 -16.98
N GLU A 536 11.58 -35.13 -16.74
CA GLU A 536 11.55 -35.74 -15.40
C GLU A 536 12.94 -35.83 -14.76
#